data_ec4b9e58685541cf3cec18e84aed8252
#
_entry.id   ec4b9e58685541cf3cec18e84aed8252
#
_cell.length_a   1.000
_cell.length_b   1.000
_cell.length_c   1.000
_cell.angle_alpha   90.00
_cell.angle_beta   90.00
_cell.angle_gamma   90.00
#
_symmetry.space_group_name_H-M   'P 1'
#
loop_
_entity.id
_entity.type
_entity.pdbx_description
1 polymer ?
#
loop_
_entity_poly.entity_id
_entity_poly.type
_entity_poly.pdbx_seq_one_letter_code
_entity_poly.pdbx_strand_id
1 'polypeptide(L)'
;MSRSRTRGRRYDNEPKLNLKKVAGVIIALAVIVMIIISIVNIVKKSGQTVEIKNYTYYTAYENGKFGVINNDGEIVIEPSYDEIISIPNSSKPIFICVYDVNDVDGTYKTKAINEKNEEIFVGYDKIEAFDNYDSKQNVWYENNVLRVSKNGKYGIINYEGQEILPCEYEEITALKGVKSNFIVKKDGNVGLVNEVGQTIVRTEYNNVIALKDEYKSEYIIINAENKYGLISTSGTVLIEAKYDEVKYIGSSHLFAVKEADTWKLFDTEQNKIVIDGEYKDIVEAKSENIIVVDEDGKYGALNKDNTVKIEPQYEDLKYAFSIYYIAKKDEKYGIINSENQAVIEFEYQNMIYVENGGFIQADKTDTETVIFDNNLGQKVVGIVSDINTEKGYIKVYTNNEYKYYNFKLEEKNSADLLTSSTLLLSKKDGKYGYVDKSGNVVVDYIYEDATEQNTLGFAAVKKDGVWGSINKTGAISLEPSVNLDNSIYIDFIGTWHLSDNGLYYEK
;
A
#
# COMPACT_ATOMS: atom_id res chain seq x y z
N MET A 1 39.17 2.86 -21.86
CA MET A 1 39.07 3.85 -20.78
C MET A 1 37.74 3.67 -20.06
N SER A 2 37.80 2.95 -18.98
CA SER A 2 36.65 2.60 -18.13
C SER A 2 36.24 3.82 -17.28
N ARG A 3 35.02 4.34 -17.40
CA ARG A 3 34.48 5.31 -16.46
C ARG A 3 33.76 4.56 -15.36
N SER A 4 34.43 4.37 -14.23
CA SER A 4 33.77 3.99 -13.00
C SER A 4 32.84 5.14 -12.60
N ARG A 5 31.55 4.87 -12.59
CA ARG A 5 30.55 5.77 -11.99
C ARG A 5 30.58 5.53 -10.49
N THR A 6 31.25 6.42 -9.77
CA THR A 6 31.16 6.51 -8.32
C THR A 6 29.72 6.82 -7.92
N ARG A 7 29.07 5.87 -7.26
CA ARG A 7 27.74 6.01 -6.63
C ARG A 7 27.70 7.06 -5.50
N GLY A 8 28.83 7.64 -5.12
CA GLY A 8 28.98 8.53 -3.96
C GLY A 8 28.55 9.99 -4.14
N ARG A 9 28.22 10.45 -5.36
CA ARG A 9 27.93 11.88 -5.59
C ARG A 9 26.46 12.28 -5.64
N ARG A 10 25.52 11.35 -5.50
CA ARG A 10 24.09 11.69 -5.52
C ARG A 10 23.52 12.10 -4.16
N TYR A 11 24.25 11.80 -3.08
CA TYR A 11 23.77 12.04 -1.71
C TYR A 11 24.30 13.35 -1.08
N ASP A 12 25.28 14.03 -1.68
CA ASP A 12 25.88 15.22 -1.08
C ASP A 12 25.06 16.52 -1.20
N ASN A 13 23.95 16.51 -1.95
CA ASN A 13 23.07 17.68 -2.15
C ASN A 13 21.59 17.43 -1.88
N GLU A 14 21.21 16.20 -1.48
CA GLU A 14 19.85 15.96 -0.99
C GLU A 14 19.86 16.08 0.54
N PRO A 15 18.78 16.61 1.16
CA PRO A 15 18.67 16.57 2.60
C PRO A 15 18.87 15.10 3.01
N LYS A 16 19.90 14.82 3.79
CA LYS A 16 20.26 13.46 4.22
C LYS A 16 19.00 12.82 4.77
N LEU A 17 18.47 11.84 4.02
CA LEU A 17 17.33 11.04 4.47
C LEU A 17 17.76 10.43 5.80
N ASN A 18 17.16 10.85 6.86
CA ASN A 18 17.43 10.26 8.16
C ASN A 18 16.81 8.86 8.11
N LEU A 19 17.65 7.84 7.90
CA LEU A 19 17.21 6.43 7.79
C LEU A 19 16.34 6.04 8.98
N LYS A 20 16.60 6.62 10.16
CA LYS A 20 15.78 6.45 11.36
C LYS A 20 14.36 7.01 11.18
N LYS A 21 14.23 8.19 10.56
CA LYS A 21 12.91 8.77 10.24
C LYS A 21 12.19 7.98 9.16
N VAL A 22 12.92 7.47 8.18
CA VAL A 22 12.34 6.61 7.11
C VAL A 22 11.88 5.29 7.69
N ALA A 23 12.67 4.65 8.55
CA ALA A 23 12.28 3.42 9.23
C ALA A 23 11.06 3.66 10.15
N GLY A 24 11.03 4.76 10.89
CA GLY A 24 9.88 5.15 11.70
C GLY A 24 8.60 5.35 10.88
N VAL A 25 8.71 6.03 9.75
CA VAL A 25 7.58 6.20 8.81
C VAL A 25 7.15 4.85 8.21
N ILE A 26 8.11 3.99 7.88
CA ILE A 26 7.84 2.63 7.35
C ILE A 26 7.10 1.79 8.39
N ILE A 27 7.55 1.80 9.65
CA ILE A 27 6.91 1.06 10.75
C ILE A 27 5.50 1.63 11.02
N ALA A 28 5.37 2.95 11.10
CA ALA A 28 4.07 3.60 11.31
C ALA A 28 3.09 3.27 10.17
N LEU A 29 3.54 3.32 8.91
CA LEU A 29 2.72 2.97 7.76
C LEU A 29 2.35 1.49 7.74
N ALA A 30 3.27 0.58 8.11
CA ALA A 30 2.96 -0.85 8.20
C ALA A 30 1.91 -1.15 9.27
N VAL A 31 1.99 -0.48 10.42
CA VAL A 31 0.98 -0.56 11.49
C VAL A 31 -0.36 0.00 11.02
N ILE A 32 -0.35 1.14 10.32
CA ILE A 32 -1.56 1.75 9.75
C ILE A 32 -2.24 0.80 8.77
N VAL A 33 -1.50 0.25 7.84
CA VAL A 33 -2.04 -0.67 6.83
C VAL A 33 -2.60 -1.93 7.48
N MET A 34 -1.95 -2.48 8.50
CA MET A 34 -2.46 -3.67 9.18
C MET A 34 -3.70 -3.38 10.03
N ILE A 35 -3.78 -2.22 10.68
CA ILE A 35 -5.00 -1.80 11.38
C ILE A 35 -6.14 -1.61 10.37
N ILE A 36 -5.91 -0.94 9.26
CA ILE A 36 -6.91 -0.73 8.21
C ILE A 36 -7.35 -2.06 7.60
N ILE A 37 -6.44 -2.97 7.27
CA ILE A 37 -6.77 -4.30 6.73
C ILE A 37 -7.51 -5.15 7.76
N SER A 38 -7.12 -5.10 9.02
CA SER A 38 -7.83 -5.77 10.12
C SER A 38 -9.25 -5.22 10.27
N ILE A 39 -9.40 -3.89 10.21
CA ILE A 39 -10.71 -3.22 10.28
C ILE A 39 -11.57 -3.58 9.06
N VAL A 40 -11.03 -3.51 7.85
CA VAL A 40 -11.77 -3.82 6.61
C VAL A 40 -12.18 -5.30 6.56
N ASN A 41 -11.32 -6.21 6.98
CA ASN A 41 -11.64 -7.64 7.02
C ASN A 41 -12.65 -8.01 8.12
N ILE A 42 -12.65 -7.28 9.24
CA ILE A 42 -13.63 -7.47 10.32
C ILE A 42 -14.98 -6.88 9.92
N VAL A 43 -15.01 -5.68 9.33
CA VAL A 43 -16.23 -5.03 8.82
C VAL A 43 -16.90 -5.85 7.70
N LYS A 44 -16.11 -6.53 6.87
CA LYS A 44 -16.62 -7.45 5.84
C LYS A 44 -17.18 -8.76 6.38
N LYS A 45 -16.80 -9.19 7.59
CA LYS A 45 -17.16 -10.51 8.14
C LYS A 45 -18.31 -10.54 9.12
N SER A 46 -18.63 -9.46 9.79
CA SER A 46 -19.75 -9.46 10.77
C SER A 46 -20.06 -8.03 11.22
N GLY A 47 -21.25 -7.68 11.50
CA GLY A 47 -21.62 -6.46 12.23
C GLY A 47 -21.14 -6.47 13.70
N GLN A 48 -19.96 -7.00 13.98
CA GLN A 48 -19.33 -7.02 15.29
C GLN A 48 -18.49 -5.76 15.50
N THR A 49 -18.58 -5.21 16.69
CA THR A 49 -17.73 -4.12 17.17
C THR A 49 -16.25 -4.48 16.99
N VAL A 50 -15.52 -3.62 16.28
CA VAL A 50 -14.07 -3.78 16.10
C VAL A 50 -13.40 -3.53 17.44
N GLU A 51 -12.85 -4.57 18.06
CA GLU A 51 -12.01 -4.44 19.24
C GLU A 51 -10.65 -3.88 18.80
N ILE A 52 -10.34 -2.67 19.27
CA ILE A 52 -9.02 -2.06 19.01
C ILE A 52 -8.07 -2.68 20.02
N LYS A 53 -7.10 -3.46 19.54
CA LYS A 53 -5.99 -3.91 20.36
C LYS A 53 -5.15 -2.70 20.72
N ASN A 54 -4.99 -2.46 22.01
CA ASN A 54 -3.94 -1.60 22.51
C ASN A 54 -2.60 -2.28 22.24
N TYR A 55 -1.60 -1.51 21.83
CA TYR A 55 -0.24 -2.02 21.73
C TYR A 55 0.31 -2.26 23.13
N THR A 56 1.12 -3.29 23.27
CA THR A 56 1.75 -3.62 24.55
C THR A 56 3.14 -2.99 24.66
N TYR A 57 3.79 -2.74 23.53
CA TYR A 57 5.16 -2.20 23.50
C TYR A 57 5.26 -1.10 22.45
N TYR A 58 6.11 -0.13 22.73
CA TYR A 58 6.36 1.03 21.88
C TYR A 58 7.86 1.26 21.75
N THR A 59 8.30 1.61 20.56
CA THR A 59 9.66 2.10 20.34
C THR A 59 9.80 3.50 20.93
N ALA A 60 10.78 3.72 21.78
CA ALA A 60 11.06 5.00 22.41
C ALA A 60 12.43 5.51 21.98
N TYR A 61 12.59 6.83 21.86
CA TYR A 61 13.81 7.48 21.41
C TYR A 61 14.30 8.51 22.41
N GLU A 62 15.55 8.36 22.82
CA GLU A 62 16.21 9.27 23.74
C GLU A 62 17.69 9.44 23.35
N ASN A 63 18.21 10.66 23.43
CA ASN A 63 19.62 10.99 23.19
C ASN A 63 20.21 10.37 21.90
N GLY A 64 19.41 10.34 20.80
CA GLY A 64 19.85 9.80 19.52
C GLY A 64 19.80 8.28 19.41
N LYS A 65 19.25 7.58 20.42
CA LYS A 65 19.15 6.11 20.45
C LYS A 65 17.72 5.65 20.67
N PHE A 66 17.42 4.46 20.19
CA PHE A 66 16.13 3.79 20.33
C PHE A 66 16.17 2.76 21.47
N GLY A 67 15.06 2.67 22.17
CA GLY A 67 14.73 1.67 23.18
C GLY A 67 13.31 1.16 23.00
N VAL A 68 12.81 0.41 23.98
CA VAL A 68 11.43 -0.09 24.01
C VAL A 68 10.83 0.18 25.38
N ILE A 69 9.60 0.68 25.41
CA ILE A 69 8.78 0.81 26.61
C ILE A 69 7.51 -0.04 26.48
N ASN A 70 6.94 -0.46 27.60
CA ASN A 70 5.63 -1.09 27.63
C ASN A 70 4.50 -0.03 27.72
N ASN A 71 3.24 -0.47 27.76
CA ASN A 71 2.08 0.40 27.87
C ASN A 71 1.93 1.09 29.24
N ASP A 72 2.70 0.68 30.24
CA ASP A 72 2.78 1.32 31.56
C ASP A 72 3.91 2.36 31.62
N GLY A 73 4.66 2.54 30.51
CA GLY A 73 5.80 3.45 30.39
C GLY A 73 7.10 2.90 31.01
N GLU A 74 7.11 1.63 31.40
CA GLU A 74 8.33 1.00 31.93
C GLU A 74 9.28 0.65 30.80
N ILE A 75 10.57 0.93 31.02
CA ILE A 75 11.62 0.63 30.04
C ILE A 75 11.84 -0.88 30.00
N VAL A 76 11.63 -1.47 28.83
CA VAL A 76 11.89 -2.88 28.52
C VAL A 76 13.29 -3.04 27.92
N ILE A 77 13.66 -2.13 27.01
CA ILE A 77 14.99 -2.05 26.42
C ILE A 77 15.45 -0.61 26.52
N GLU A 78 16.58 -0.40 27.19
CA GLU A 78 17.18 0.94 27.31
C GLU A 78 17.50 1.56 25.94
N PRO A 79 17.33 2.88 25.78
CA PRO A 79 17.68 3.58 24.54
C PRO A 79 19.18 3.50 24.25
N SER A 80 19.60 2.48 23.51
CA SER A 80 21.01 2.18 23.23
C SER A 80 21.28 1.77 21.77
N TYR A 81 20.23 1.54 20.99
CA TYR A 81 20.32 1.06 19.62
C TYR A 81 20.19 2.19 18.60
N ASP A 82 20.76 1.98 17.41
CA ASP A 82 20.64 2.93 16.30
C ASP A 82 19.24 2.90 15.70
N GLU A 83 18.57 1.75 15.75
CA GLU A 83 17.20 1.54 15.34
C GLU A 83 16.62 0.32 16.06
N ILE A 84 15.31 0.32 16.26
CA ILE A 84 14.57 -0.87 16.71
C ILE A 84 13.34 -1.05 15.85
N ILE A 85 13.19 -2.24 15.29
CA ILE A 85 12.00 -2.67 14.57
C ILE A 85 11.18 -3.53 15.52
N SER A 86 10.01 -3.03 15.92
CA SER A 86 9.00 -3.78 16.63
C SER A 86 8.01 -4.35 15.60
N ILE A 87 7.95 -5.68 15.46
CA ILE A 87 7.10 -6.32 14.47
C ILE A 87 5.65 -6.33 14.99
N PRO A 88 4.75 -5.59 14.35
CA PRO A 88 3.37 -5.51 14.80
C PRO A 88 2.64 -6.85 14.65
N ASN A 89 1.71 -7.14 15.59
CA ASN A 89 0.89 -8.36 15.59
C ASN A 89 1.66 -9.69 15.57
N SER A 90 2.92 -9.67 15.97
CA SER A 90 3.63 -10.92 16.25
C SER A 90 2.95 -11.66 17.40
N SER A 91 2.91 -12.98 17.33
CA SER A 91 2.39 -13.83 18.42
C SER A 91 3.25 -13.71 19.69
N LYS A 92 4.48 -13.22 19.53
CA LYS A 92 5.45 -12.93 20.58
C LYS A 92 6.09 -11.59 20.32
N PRO A 93 6.37 -10.77 21.36
CA PRO A 93 7.14 -9.57 21.21
C PRO A 93 8.57 -9.91 20.76
N ILE A 94 8.95 -9.44 19.59
CA ILE A 94 10.29 -9.58 19.03
C ILE A 94 10.73 -8.20 18.57
N PHE A 95 11.89 -7.77 19.10
CA PHE A 95 12.49 -6.48 18.78
C PHE A 95 13.78 -6.73 17.99
N ILE A 96 13.83 -6.29 16.74
CA ILE A 96 15.04 -6.35 15.94
C ILE A 96 15.83 -5.07 16.20
N CYS A 97 16.94 -5.20 16.92
CA CYS A 97 17.77 -4.08 17.32
C CYS A 97 18.94 -3.94 16.37
N VAL A 98 19.07 -2.76 15.75
CA VAL A 98 20.17 -2.39 14.85
C VAL A 98 21.21 -1.58 15.63
N TYR A 99 22.48 -1.88 15.46
CA TYR A 99 23.58 -1.21 16.13
C TYR A 99 24.86 -1.23 15.28
N ASP A 100 25.85 -0.45 15.69
CA ASP A 100 27.12 -0.31 14.97
C ASP A 100 26.91 0.09 13.48
N VAL A 101 26.01 1.04 13.25
CA VAL A 101 25.74 1.54 11.89
C VAL A 101 26.92 2.38 11.43
N ASN A 102 27.49 2.02 10.27
CA ASN A 102 28.53 2.77 9.59
C ASN A 102 27.91 3.48 8.36
N ASP A 103 27.75 4.78 8.45
CA ASP A 103 27.13 5.60 7.38
C ASP A 103 28.00 5.71 6.12
N VAL A 104 29.29 5.32 6.20
CA VAL A 104 30.24 5.42 5.06
C VAL A 104 30.09 4.25 4.10
N ASP A 105 30.04 3.04 4.61
CA ASP A 105 29.94 1.81 3.82
C ASP A 105 28.57 1.13 3.90
N GLY A 106 27.65 1.65 4.74
CA GLY A 106 26.30 1.14 4.92
C GLY A 106 26.24 -0.18 5.70
N THR A 107 27.31 -0.55 6.40
CA THR A 107 27.31 -1.76 7.23
C THR A 107 26.64 -1.52 8.58
N TYR A 108 26.01 -2.56 9.11
CA TYR A 108 25.37 -2.55 10.42
C TYR A 108 25.28 -3.97 10.97
N LYS A 109 25.05 -4.06 12.28
CA LYS A 109 24.75 -5.32 12.97
C LYS A 109 23.32 -5.34 13.46
N THR A 110 22.77 -6.53 13.58
CA THR A 110 21.43 -6.73 14.14
C THR A 110 21.43 -7.85 15.17
N LYS A 111 20.48 -7.80 16.09
CA LYS A 111 20.10 -8.91 16.95
C LYS A 111 18.61 -8.84 17.29
N ALA A 112 18.03 -9.97 17.63
CA ALA A 112 16.66 -10.05 18.13
C ALA A 112 16.63 -10.14 19.64
N ILE A 113 15.75 -9.35 20.28
CA ILE A 113 15.55 -9.30 21.72
C ILE A 113 14.07 -9.55 22.02
N ASN A 114 13.77 -10.28 23.10
CA ASN A 114 12.40 -10.50 23.58
C ASN A 114 11.99 -9.45 24.64
N GLU A 115 10.75 -9.56 25.13
CA GLU A 115 10.16 -8.67 26.15
C GLU A 115 10.85 -8.74 27.53
N LYS A 116 11.75 -9.71 27.75
CA LYS A 116 12.54 -9.85 28.96
C LYS A 116 13.94 -9.27 28.80
N ASN A 117 14.19 -8.56 27.71
CA ASN A 117 15.51 -8.05 27.33
C ASN A 117 16.56 -9.16 27.14
N GLU A 118 16.12 -10.35 26.74
CA GLU A 118 17.01 -11.47 26.43
C GLU A 118 17.25 -11.56 24.93
N GLU A 119 18.51 -11.76 24.52
CA GLU A 119 18.86 -12.01 23.14
C GLU A 119 18.35 -13.39 22.71
N ILE A 120 17.62 -13.44 21.60
CA ILE A 120 17.04 -14.66 21.01
C ILE A 120 17.60 -14.91 19.61
N PHE A 121 17.46 -16.15 19.13
CA PHE A 121 17.96 -16.60 17.81
C PHE A 121 19.47 -16.44 17.65
N VAL A 122 20.19 -16.70 18.73
CA VAL A 122 21.66 -16.62 18.78
C VAL A 122 22.32 -17.58 17.78
N GLY A 123 23.35 -17.12 17.08
CA GLY A 123 24.13 -17.96 16.15
C GLY A 123 23.94 -17.63 14.67
N TYR A 124 23.18 -16.60 14.38
CA TYR A 124 23.13 -15.93 13.08
C TYR A 124 23.99 -14.66 13.10
N ASP A 125 24.54 -14.31 11.93
CA ASP A 125 25.34 -13.08 11.75
C ASP A 125 24.46 -11.85 11.72
N LYS A 126 23.24 -11.98 11.13
CA LYS A 126 22.18 -10.96 11.12
C LYS A 126 20.81 -11.60 11.25
N ILE A 127 19.89 -10.85 11.86
CA ILE A 127 18.46 -11.15 11.95
C ILE A 127 17.72 -9.89 11.51
N GLU A 128 16.82 -10.01 10.55
CA GLU A 128 16.16 -8.87 9.93
C GLU A 128 14.68 -9.18 9.68
N ALA A 129 13.82 -8.18 9.81
CA ALA A 129 12.44 -8.26 9.34
C ALA A 129 12.41 -8.10 7.80
N PHE A 130 11.44 -8.70 7.15
CA PHE A 130 11.18 -8.45 5.75
C PHE A 130 10.25 -7.24 5.61
N ASP A 131 10.75 -6.17 5.04
CA ASP A 131 9.94 -5.05 4.58
C ASP A 131 9.39 -5.31 3.18
N ASN A 132 8.18 -4.84 2.93
CA ASN A 132 7.52 -4.95 1.64
C ASN A 132 6.65 -3.70 1.39
N TYR A 133 6.36 -3.41 0.15
CA TYR A 133 5.55 -2.25 -0.25
C TYR A 133 4.88 -2.47 -1.60
N ASP A 134 3.74 -1.81 -1.80
CA ASP A 134 2.99 -1.82 -3.05
C ASP A 134 3.30 -0.58 -3.93
N SER A 135 2.70 -0.51 -5.11
CA SER A 135 2.87 0.61 -6.05
C SER A 135 2.35 1.95 -5.50
N LYS A 136 1.46 1.92 -4.51
CA LYS A 136 0.93 3.10 -3.83
C LYS A 136 1.79 3.54 -2.64
N GLN A 137 2.95 2.89 -2.44
CA GLN A 137 3.86 3.12 -1.32
C GLN A 137 3.24 2.76 0.05
N ASN A 138 2.26 1.86 0.09
CA ASN A 138 1.82 1.27 1.33
C ASN A 138 2.86 0.25 1.79
N VAL A 139 3.49 0.51 2.92
CA VAL A 139 4.60 -0.30 3.45
C VAL A 139 4.10 -1.23 4.55
N TRP A 140 4.63 -2.46 4.63
CA TRP A 140 4.38 -3.40 5.71
C TRP A 140 5.61 -4.27 5.99
N TYR A 141 5.64 -4.90 7.16
CA TYR A 141 6.53 -6.01 7.43
C TYR A 141 5.81 -7.34 7.21
N GLU A 142 6.53 -8.29 6.61
CA GLU A 142 6.01 -9.66 6.50
C GLU A 142 5.90 -10.29 7.89
N ASN A 143 4.78 -10.99 8.13
CA ASN A 143 4.48 -11.60 9.42
C ASN A 143 5.04 -13.02 9.51
N ASN A 144 5.29 -13.46 10.75
CA ASN A 144 5.64 -14.85 11.11
C ASN A 144 7.02 -15.33 10.65
N VAL A 145 7.77 -14.53 9.91
CA VAL A 145 9.08 -14.91 9.38
C VAL A 145 10.12 -13.81 9.55
N LEU A 146 11.37 -14.21 9.70
CA LEU A 146 12.54 -13.34 9.77
C LEU A 146 13.59 -13.84 8.77
N ARG A 147 14.25 -12.90 8.11
CA ARG A 147 15.46 -13.18 7.34
C ARG A 147 16.63 -13.32 8.29
N VAL A 148 17.39 -14.38 8.13
CA VAL A 148 18.63 -14.60 8.87
C VAL A 148 19.79 -14.79 7.93
N SER A 149 20.99 -14.44 8.38
CA SER A 149 22.22 -14.73 7.62
C SER A 149 23.23 -15.46 8.45
N LYS A 150 24.01 -16.32 7.81
CA LYS A 150 25.14 -17.04 8.39
C LYS A 150 26.19 -17.31 7.32
N ASN A 151 27.45 -16.95 7.61
CA ASN A 151 28.57 -17.11 6.68
C ASN A 151 28.30 -16.48 5.29
N GLY A 152 27.64 -15.32 5.27
CA GLY A 152 27.33 -14.61 4.02
C GLY A 152 26.23 -15.23 3.17
N LYS A 153 25.48 -16.21 3.68
CA LYS A 153 24.30 -16.80 3.04
C LYS A 153 23.05 -16.52 3.87
N TYR A 154 21.92 -16.38 3.18
CA TYR A 154 20.64 -16.05 3.78
C TYR A 154 19.73 -17.28 3.92
N GLY A 155 18.91 -17.26 4.96
CA GLY A 155 17.86 -18.22 5.27
C GLY A 155 16.62 -17.54 5.82
N ILE A 156 15.62 -18.31 6.17
CA ILE A 156 14.38 -17.85 6.81
C ILE A 156 14.13 -18.69 8.07
N ILE A 157 13.76 -18.02 9.16
CA ILE A 157 13.22 -18.65 10.38
C ILE A 157 11.81 -18.13 10.68
N ASN A 158 11.04 -18.88 11.43
CA ASN A 158 9.80 -18.39 12.02
C ASN A 158 10.06 -17.66 13.36
N TYR A 159 9.02 -17.10 13.98
CA TYR A 159 9.12 -16.40 15.27
C TYR A 159 9.39 -17.32 16.46
N GLU A 160 9.34 -18.63 16.30
CA GLU A 160 9.80 -19.65 17.25
C GLU A 160 11.29 -19.99 17.10
N GLY A 161 11.96 -19.44 16.08
CA GLY A 161 13.35 -19.72 15.75
C GLY A 161 13.54 -21.03 14.96
N GLN A 162 12.47 -21.62 14.46
CA GLN A 162 12.56 -22.82 13.62
C GLN A 162 12.98 -22.44 12.21
N GLU A 163 13.93 -23.17 11.66
CA GLU A 163 14.39 -22.98 10.29
C GLU A 163 13.31 -23.36 9.28
N ILE A 164 12.90 -22.39 8.45
CA ILE A 164 12.02 -22.57 7.30
C ILE A 164 12.87 -22.80 6.05
N LEU A 165 13.90 -21.99 5.85
CA LEU A 165 14.90 -22.17 4.80
C LEU A 165 16.29 -22.09 5.43
N PRO A 166 17.21 -23.02 5.08
CA PRO A 166 18.59 -22.98 5.55
C PRO A 166 19.34 -21.78 4.96
N CYS A 167 20.39 -21.33 5.67
CA CYS A 167 21.27 -20.26 5.18
C CYS A 167 22.16 -20.74 4.03
N GLU A 168 21.60 -20.91 2.85
CA GLU A 168 22.29 -21.35 1.64
C GLU A 168 22.07 -20.47 0.41
N TYR A 169 21.16 -19.49 0.53
CA TYR A 169 20.80 -18.59 -0.56
C TYR A 169 21.75 -17.37 -0.62
N GLU A 170 21.96 -16.84 -1.83
CA GLU A 170 22.76 -15.64 -2.07
C GLU A 170 22.02 -14.38 -1.65
N GLU A 171 20.70 -14.42 -1.77
CA GLU A 171 19.79 -13.33 -1.44
C GLU A 171 18.41 -13.90 -1.16
N ILE A 172 17.70 -13.28 -0.21
CA ILE A 172 16.27 -13.50 0.02
C ILE A 172 15.61 -12.15 0.27
N THR A 173 14.58 -11.81 -0.50
CA THR A 173 13.81 -10.56 -0.37
C THR A 173 12.32 -10.85 -0.44
N ALA A 174 11.48 -9.97 0.09
CA ALA A 174 10.05 -10.08 -0.12
C ALA A 174 9.70 -9.81 -1.58
N LEU A 175 8.71 -10.52 -2.13
CA LEU A 175 8.18 -10.21 -3.44
C LEU A 175 7.36 -8.92 -3.36
N LYS A 176 7.82 -7.88 -4.04
CA LYS A 176 7.21 -6.56 -4.02
C LYS A 176 5.71 -6.63 -4.32
N GLY A 177 4.89 -6.03 -3.46
CA GLY A 177 3.44 -5.91 -3.63
C GLY A 177 2.64 -7.16 -3.25
N VAL A 178 3.28 -8.29 -2.95
CA VAL A 178 2.62 -9.56 -2.61
C VAL A 178 3.07 -10.03 -1.22
N LYS A 179 2.12 -10.33 -0.35
CA LYS A 179 2.40 -10.81 1.01
C LYS A 179 2.80 -12.26 1.04
N SER A 180 3.63 -12.60 2.04
CA SER A 180 4.02 -13.97 2.38
C SER A 180 4.71 -14.74 1.25
N ASN A 181 5.33 -14.03 0.31
CA ASN A 181 6.09 -14.61 -0.78
C ASN A 181 7.48 -13.98 -0.86
N PHE A 182 8.50 -14.83 -1.02
CA PHE A 182 9.88 -14.42 -0.95
C PHE A 182 10.65 -14.86 -2.20
N ILE A 183 11.31 -13.91 -2.81
CA ILE A 183 12.27 -14.16 -3.88
C ILE A 183 13.53 -14.75 -3.24
N VAL A 184 13.98 -15.88 -3.76
CA VAL A 184 15.21 -16.56 -3.35
C VAL A 184 16.17 -16.62 -4.52
N LYS A 185 17.46 -16.35 -4.27
CA LYS A 185 18.53 -16.45 -5.29
C LYS A 185 19.54 -17.51 -4.89
N LYS A 186 19.79 -18.43 -5.80
CA LYS A 186 20.77 -19.51 -5.63
C LYS A 186 21.44 -19.82 -6.96
N ASP A 187 22.78 -19.95 -6.95
CA ASP A 187 23.60 -20.23 -8.14
C ASP A 187 23.33 -19.24 -9.30
N GLY A 188 23.07 -17.96 -8.92
CA GLY A 188 22.76 -16.88 -9.85
C GLY A 188 21.32 -16.84 -10.35
N ASN A 189 20.52 -17.89 -10.14
CA ASN A 189 19.14 -18.00 -10.57
C ASN A 189 18.16 -17.61 -9.46
N VAL A 190 16.99 -17.17 -9.88
CA VAL A 190 15.90 -16.67 -9.03
C VAL A 190 14.73 -17.64 -9.04
N GLY A 191 14.13 -17.82 -7.87
CA GLY A 191 12.89 -18.56 -7.64
C GLY A 191 12.01 -17.85 -6.64
N LEU A 192 10.91 -18.49 -6.26
CA LEU A 192 9.92 -17.97 -5.31
C LEU A 192 9.51 -19.04 -4.32
N VAL A 193 9.46 -18.68 -3.05
CA VAL A 193 8.95 -19.52 -1.96
C VAL A 193 7.88 -18.77 -1.16
N ASN A 194 7.02 -19.50 -0.47
CA ASN A 194 6.07 -18.91 0.48
C ASN A 194 6.63 -18.91 1.92
N GLU A 195 5.86 -18.36 2.85
CA GLU A 195 6.19 -18.20 4.28
C GLU A 195 6.42 -19.53 5.03
N VAL A 196 6.02 -20.67 4.47
CA VAL A 196 6.28 -21.99 5.04
C VAL A 196 7.40 -22.75 4.31
N GLY A 197 8.14 -22.07 3.42
CA GLY A 197 9.27 -22.63 2.68
C GLY A 197 8.89 -23.49 1.48
N GLN A 198 7.62 -23.53 1.09
CA GLN A 198 7.20 -24.25 -0.11
C GLN A 198 7.65 -23.50 -1.37
N THR A 199 8.34 -24.18 -2.26
CA THR A 199 8.72 -23.65 -3.57
C THR A 199 7.49 -23.45 -4.46
N ILE A 200 7.24 -22.21 -4.86
CA ILE A 200 6.22 -21.84 -5.85
C ILE A 200 6.87 -21.79 -7.25
N VAL A 201 8.01 -21.10 -7.36
CA VAL A 201 8.78 -21.03 -8.60
C VAL A 201 10.19 -21.56 -8.33
N ARG A 202 10.64 -22.50 -9.13
CA ARG A 202 11.99 -23.07 -9.01
C ARG A 202 13.06 -22.02 -9.27
N THR A 203 14.23 -22.18 -8.68
CA THR A 203 15.40 -21.33 -8.92
C THR A 203 16.06 -21.63 -10.27
N GLU A 204 15.36 -21.28 -11.34
CA GLU A 204 15.79 -21.52 -12.72
C GLU A 204 15.56 -20.33 -13.65
N TYR A 205 15.06 -19.22 -13.11
CA TYR A 205 14.74 -18.00 -13.87
C TYR A 205 15.72 -16.87 -13.57
N ASN A 206 15.77 -15.89 -14.46
CA ASN A 206 16.55 -14.67 -14.23
C ASN A 206 15.81 -13.72 -13.27
N ASN A 207 14.49 -13.72 -13.31
CA ASN A 207 13.67 -12.88 -12.43
C ASN A 207 12.26 -13.46 -12.26
N VAL A 208 11.64 -13.07 -11.15
CA VAL A 208 10.21 -13.32 -10.84
C VAL A 208 9.63 -12.01 -10.30
N ILE A 209 8.53 -11.56 -10.88
CA ILE A 209 7.80 -10.36 -10.45
C ILE A 209 6.32 -10.65 -10.30
N ALA A 210 5.62 -9.91 -9.46
CA ALA A 210 4.16 -10.00 -9.38
C ALA A 210 3.52 -9.46 -10.65
N LEU A 211 2.50 -10.14 -11.17
CA LEU A 211 1.74 -9.67 -12.33
C LEU A 211 1.00 -8.36 -11.99
N LYS A 212 0.48 -8.26 -10.80
CA LYS A 212 -0.21 -7.10 -10.27
C LYS A 212 0.03 -6.96 -8.77
N ASP A 213 -0.11 -5.76 -8.31
CA ASP A 213 0.18 -5.31 -6.97
C ASP A 213 -0.99 -5.59 -6.03
N GLU A 214 -1.20 -6.87 -5.74
CA GLU A 214 -2.26 -7.37 -4.88
C GLU A 214 -1.72 -8.37 -3.86
N TYR A 215 -2.50 -8.64 -2.81
CA TYR A 215 -2.15 -9.61 -1.77
C TYR A 215 -1.81 -11.01 -2.31
N LYS A 216 -2.51 -11.43 -3.36
CA LYS A 216 -2.21 -12.62 -4.15
C LYS A 216 -2.29 -12.26 -5.63
N SER A 217 -1.29 -12.65 -6.35
CA SER A 217 -1.16 -12.39 -7.79
C SER A 217 -0.49 -13.57 -8.45
N GLU A 218 -0.73 -13.74 -9.72
CA GLU A 218 0.11 -14.56 -10.58
C GLU A 218 1.51 -13.94 -10.67
N TYR A 219 2.49 -14.73 -11.12
CA TYR A 219 3.88 -14.32 -11.19
C TYR A 219 4.36 -14.32 -12.63
N ILE A 220 4.94 -13.21 -13.06
CA ILE A 220 5.67 -13.12 -14.32
C ILE A 220 7.06 -13.70 -14.07
N ILE A 221 7.46 -14.66 -14.91
CA ILE A 221 8.78 -15.27 -14.94
C ILE A 221 9.56 -14.76 -16.14
N ILE A 222 10.83 -14.56 -15.96
CA ILE A 222 11.77 -14.14 -17.02
C ILE A 222 12.88 -15.16 -17.08
N ASN A 223 13.02 -15.86 -18.22
CA ASN A 223 14.05 -16.88 -18.41
C ASN A 223 15.41 -16.27 -18.80
N ALA A 224 16.41 -17.13 -18.98
CA ALA A 224 17.79 -16.72 -19.32
C ALA A 224 17.89 -16.00 -20.69
N GLU A 225 16.92 -16.16 -21.58
CA GLU A 225 16.85 -15.49 -22.89
C GLU A 225 16.08 -14.16 -22.80
N ASN A 226 15.70 -13.71 -21.58
CA ASN A 226 14.87 -12.55 -21.33
C ASN A 226 13.46 -12.67 -21.95
N LYS A 227 12.93 -13.90 -22.06
CA LYS A 227 11.56 -14.14 -22.47
C LYS A 227 10.64 -14.29 -21.24
N TYR A 228 9.46 -13.78 -21.39
CA TYR A 228 8.44 -13.66 -20.35
C TYR A 228 7.41 -14.78 -20.47
N GLY A 229 6.98 -15.25 -19.32
CA GLY A 229 5.90 -16.21 -19.14
C GLY A 229 5.08 -15.88 -17.90
N LEU A 230 4.12 -16.72 -17.56
CA LEU A 230 3.23 -16.55 -16.43
C LEU A 230 3.08 -17.85 -15.65
N ILE A 231 3.19 -17.75 -14.33
CA ILE A 231 2.96 -18.85 -13.39
C ILE A 231 1.83 -18.46 -12.44
N SER A 232 0.94 -19.40 -12.14
CA SER A 232 -0.12 -19.22 -11.14
C SER A 232 0.43 -19.16 -9.72
N THR A 233 -0.41 -18.71 -8.78
CA THR A 233 -0.09 -18.70 -7.34
C THR A 233 0.22 -20.09 -6.75
N SER A 234 -0.13 -21.17 -7.45
CA SER A 234 0.17 -22.55 -7.07
C SER A 234 1.43 -23.12 -7.75
N GLY A 235 2.12 -22.33 -8.57
CA GLY A 235 3.32 -22.79 -9.30
C GLY A 235 3.04 -23.49 -10.64
N THR A 236 1.80 -23.44 -11.14
CA THR A 236 1.46 -23.98 -12.46
C THR A 236 1.82 -23.00 -13.55
N VAL A 237 2.55 -23.42 -14.57
CA VAL A 237 2.85 -22.59 -15.75
C VAL A 237 1.55 -22.35 -16.53
N LEU A 238 1.13 -21.09 -16.62
CA LEU A 238 -0.04 -20.64 -17.37
C LEU A 238 0.35 -20.20 -18.78
N ILE A 239 1.49 -19.55 -18.91
CA ILE A 239 2.06 -19.12 -20.19
C ILE A 239 3.55 -19.43 -20.15
N GLU A 240 4.03 -20.18 -21.15
CA GLU A 240 5.44 -20.52 -21.32
C GLU A 240 6.31 -19.27 -21.48
N ALA A 241 7.52 -19.25 -20.90
CA ALA A 241 8.46 -18.13 -21.02
C ALA A 241 9.10 -18.07 -22.41
N LYS A 242 8.36 -17.59 -23.39
CA LYS A 242 8.79 -17.46 -24.79
C LYS A 242 8.41 -16.12 -25.46
N TYR A 243 7.62 -15.30 -24.78
CA TYR A 243 7.16 -14.01 -25.28
C TYR A 243 8.12 -12.88 -24.91
N ASP A 244 8.10 -11.79 -25.67
CA ASP A 244 8.91 -10.61 -25.38
C ASP A 244 8.35 -9.80 -24.20
N GLU A 245 7.05 -9.93 -23.93
CA GLU A 245 6.38 -9.32 -22.80
C GLU A 245 5.05 -10.05 -22.50
N VAL A 246 4.62 -10.03 -21.24
CA VAL A 246 3.31 -10.49 -20.77
C VAL A 246 2.73 -9.41 -19.90
N LYS A 247 1.47 -9.00 -20.12
CA LYS A 247 0.81 -8.01 -19.28
C LYS A 247 -0.62 -8.38 -18.91
N TYR A 248 -1.01 -7.93 -17.72
CA TYR A 248 -2.39 -7.97 -17.23
C TYR A 248 -3.21 -6.87 -17.89
N ILE A 249 -4.40 -7.21 -18.34
CA ILE A 249 -5.30 -6.32 -19.09
C ILE A 249 -6.72 -6.28 -18.51
N GLY A 250 -6.89 -6.64 -17.24
CA GLY A 250 -8.18 -6.56 -16.53
C GLY A 250 -8.99 -7.86 -16.49
N SER A 251 -8.49 -8.95 -17.08
CA SER A 251 -9.15 -10.28 -17.11
C SER A 251 -8.44 -11.27 -16.20
N SER A 252 -9.17 -12.26 -15.68
CA SER A 252 -8.62 -13.36 -14.88
C SER A 252 -7.95 -14.46 -15.71
N HIS A 253 -8.25 -14.57 -16.99
CA HIS A 253 -7.77 -15.65 -17.87
C HIS A 253 -7.27 -15.16 -19.24
N LEU A 254 -7.49 -13.89 -19.58
CA LEU A 254 -7.00 -13.28 -20.81
C LEU A 254 -5.80 -12.38 -20.51
N PHE A 255 -4.70 -12.60 -21.19
CA PHE A 255 -3.47 -11.85 -21.02
C PHE A 255 -2.94 -11.37 -22.36
N ALA A 256 -2.45 -10.15 -22.43
CA ALA A 256 -1.76 -9.70 -23.61
C ALA A 256 -0.31 -10.23 -23.57
N VAL A 257 0.11 -10.81 -24.67
CA VAL A 257 1.46 -11.30 -24.89
C VAL A 257 2.06 -10.65 -26.12
N LYS A 258 3.32 -10.27 -26.05
CA LYS A 258 4.03 -9.64 -27.15
C LYS A 258 4.93 -10.65 -27.86
N GLU A 259 4.85 -10.68 -29.18
CA GLU A 259 5.74 -11.47 -30.01
C GLU A 259 6.26 -10.58 -31.16
N ALA A 260 7.56 -10.37 -31.22
CA ALA A 260 8.19 -9.34 -32.02
C ALA A 260 7.60 -7.94 -31.71
N ASP A 261 6.99 -7.28 -32.68
CA ASP A 261 6.45 -5.93 -32.52
C ASP A 261 4.92 -5.89 -32.31
N THR A 262 4.26 -7.04 -32.28
CA THR A 262 2.80 -7.13 -32.20
C THR A 262 2.33 -7.75 -30.89
N TRP A 263 1.16 -7.27 -30.42
CA TRP A 263 0.49 -7.83 -29.28
C TRP A 263 -0.60 -8.80 -29.70
N LYS A 264 -0.70 -9.90 -28.98
CA LYS A 264 -1.66 -10.97 -29.16
C LYS A 264 -2.42 -11.22 -27.87
N LEU A 265 -3.61 -11.76 -27.93
CA LEU A 265 -4.39 -12.15 -26.77
C LEU A 265 -4.26 -13.65 -26.52
N PHE A 266 -3.76 -14.00 -25.35
CA PHE A 266 -3.63 -15.38 -24.89
C PHE A 266 -4.75 -15.69 -23.88
N ASP A 267 -5.45 -16.81 -24.09
CA ASP A 267 -6.45 -17.34 -23.17
C ASP A 267 -5.83 -18.53 -22.42
N THR A 268 -5.63 -18.38 -21.10
CA THR A 268 -5.03 -19.42 -20.26
C THR A 268 -5.97 -20.60 -19.98
N GLU A 269 -7.29 -20.41 -20.10
CA GLU A 269 -8.26 -21.51 -19.98
C GLU A 269 -8.25 -22.40 -21.23
N GLN A 270 -8.08 -21.82 -22.41
CA GLN A 270 -7.97 -22.53 -23.66
C GLN A 270 -6.53 -22.90 -24.02
N ASN A 271 -5.55 -22.37 -23.28
CA ASN A 271 -4.11 -22.50 -23.50
C ASN A 271 -3.70 -22.20 -24.96
N LYS A 272 -4.19 -21.09 -25.50
CA LYS A 272 -3.90 -20.67 -26.89
C LYS A 272 -4.05 -19.16 -27.09
N ILE A 273 -3.47 -18.68 -28.20
CA ILE A 273 -3.77 -17.35 -28.75
C ILE A 273 -5.21 -17.35 -29.31
N VAL A 274 -6.02 -16.40 -28.88
CA VAL A 274 -7.41 -16.21 -29.33
C VAL A 274 -7.58 -14.98 -30.20
N ILE A 275 -6.70 -13.98 -30.06
CA ILE A 275 -6.58 -12.86 -30.99
C ILE A 275 -5.14 -12.82 -31.48
N ASP A 276 -4.97 -13.02 -32.79
CA ASP A 276 -3.68 -13.04 -33.50
C ASP A 276 -3.75 -12.06 -34.68
N GLY A 277 -3.77 -10.76 -34.36
CA GLY A 277 -3.79 -9.66 -35.32
C GLY A 277 -2.51 -8.83 -35.22
N GLU A 278 -2.34 -7.93 -36.19
CA GLU A 278 -1.23 -6.96 -36.20
C GLU A 278 -1.61 -5.73 -35.37
N TYR A 279 -1.74 -5.93 -34.04
CA TYR A 279 -2.05 -4.84 -33.11
C TYR A 279 -0.78 -4.30 -32.46
N LYS A 280 -0.66 -2.97 -32.44
CA LYS A 280 0.39 -2.26 -31.74
C LYS A 280 0.25 -2.40 -30.23
N ASP A 281 -0.97 -2.55 -29.74
CA ASP A 281 -1.26 -2.83 -28.34
C ASP A 281 -2.63 -3.52 -28.16
N ILE A 282 -2.76 -4.27 -27.03
CA ILE A 282 -4.02 -4.73 -26.46
C ILE A 282 -4.06 -4.22 -25.03
N VAL A 283 -4.91 -3.25 -24.74
CA VAL A 283 -4.82 -2.46 -23.52
C VAL A 283 -5.80 -2.86 -22.43
N GLU A 284 -6.93 -3.47 -22.78
CA GLU A 284 -7.97 -3.85 -21.83
C GLU A 284 -8.75 -5.07 -22.33
N ALA A 285 -9.16 -5.94 -21.39
CA ALA A 285 -10.12 -7.02 -21.62
C ALA A 285 -11.08 -7.07 -20.42
N LYS A 286 -12.17 -6.33 -20.50
CA LYS A 286 -13.23 -6.28 -19.47
C LYS A 286 -14.58 -6.67 -20.06
N SER A 287 -15.31 -7.53 -19.34
CA SER A 287 -16.68 -7.93 -19.73
C SER A 287 -16.79 -8.32 -21.21
N GLU A 288 -15.82 -9.11 -21.72
CA GLU A 288 -15.72 -9.54 -23.12
C GLU A 288 -15.47 -8.43 -24.15
N ASN A 289 -15.13 -7.23 -23.70
CA ASN A 289 -14.70 -6.13 -24.56
C ASN A 289 -13.17 -6.05 -24.54
N ILE A 290 -12.57 -6.23 -25.69
CA ILE A 290 -11.12 -6.18 -25.87
C ILE A 290 -10.77 -4.87 -26.58
N ILE A 291 -10.06 -3.99 -25.89
CA ILE A 291 -9.59 -2.72 -26.46
C ILE A 291 -8.22 -2.93 -27.09
N VAL A 292 -8.14 -2.62 -28.36
CA VAL A 292 -6.94 -2.77 -29.18
C VAL A 292 -6.48 -1.44 -29.77
N VAL A 293 -5.19 -1.36 -30.08
CA VAL A 293 -4.59 -0.22 -30.77
C VAL A 293 -3.99 -0.75 -32.09
N ASP A 294 -4.37 -0.17 -33.21
CA ASP A 294 -3.83 -0.51 -34.50
C ASP A 294 -2.43 0.09 -34.77
N GLU A 295 -1.86 -0.15 -35.95
CA GLU A 295 -0.56 0.35 -36.36
C GLU A 295 -0.51 1.89 -36.42
N ASP A 296 -1.61 2.54 -36.74
CA ASP A 296 -1.72 4.00 -36.78
C ASP A 296 -1.91 4.63 -35.39
N GLY A 297 -1.97 3.81 -34.34
CA GLY A 297 -2.18 4.24 -32.98
C GLY A 297 -3.63 4.61 -32.67
N LYS A 298 -4.57 4.09 -33.43
CA LYS A 298 -6.01 4.28 -33.19
C LYS A 298 -6.59 3.15 -32.40
N TYR A 299 -7.45 3.52 -31.45
CA TYR A 299 -8.12 2.61 -30.53
C TYR A 299 -9.44 2.11 -31.16
N GLY A 300 -9.67 0.81 -31.01
CA GLY A 300 -10.90 0.13 -31.38
C GLY A 300 -11.29 -0.92 -30.35
N ALA A 301 -12.40 -1.61 -30.56
CA ALA A 301 -12.85 -2.67 -29.67
C ALA A 301 -13.19 -3.94 -30.48
N LEU A 302 -12.81 -5.09 -29.93
CA LEU A 302 -13.13 -6.41 -30.45
C LEU A 302 -14.02 -7.17 -29.47
N ASN A 303 -14.76 -8.12 -29.98
CA ASN A 303 -15.37 -9.18 -29.24
C ASN A 303 -14.32 -10.27 -28.90
N LYS A 304 -14.61 -11.13 -27.94
CA LYS A 304 -13.74 -12.25 -27.55
C LYS A 304 -13.47 -13.25 -28.70
N ASP A 305 -14.35 -13.32 -29.70
CA ASP A 305 -14.20 -14.15 -30.88
C ASP A 305 -13.41 -13.49 -32.01
N ASN A 306 -12.72 -12.38 -31.73
CA ASN A 306 -11.94 -11.59 -32.68
C ASN A 306 -12.78 -10.86 -33.74
N THR A 307 -14.09 -10.79 -33.58
CA THR A 307 -14.91 -9.95 -34.46
C THR A 307 -14.83 -8.49 -34.03
N VAL A 308 -14.77 -7.59 -35.02
CA VAL A 308 -14.70 -6.15 -34.76
C VAL A 308 -16.04 -5.66 -34.22
N LYS A 309 -16.02 -4.98 -33.09
CA LYS A 309 -17.15 -4.31 -32.45
C LYS A 309 -17.15 -2.81 -32.77
N ILE A 310 -15.98 -2.19 -32.61
CA ILE A 310 -15.74 -0.78 -32.92
C ILE A 310 -14.45 -0.73 -33.73
N GLU A 311 -14.51 -0.26 -34.98
CA GLU A 311 -13.33 -0.10 -35.83
C GLU A 311 -12.32 0.86 -35.18
N PRO A 312 -10.99 0.58 -35.26
CA PRO A 312 -9.97 1.48 -34.78
C PRO A 312 -10.04 2.85 -35.45
N GLN A 313 -10.41 3.88 -34.73
CA GLN A 313 -10.55 5.24 -35.22
C GLN A 313 -10.38 6.32 -34.17
N TYR A 314 -10.43 5.94 -32.88
CA TYR A 314 -10.38 6.87 -31.77
C TYR A 314 -8.94 7.14 -31.30
N GLU A 315 -8.72 8.30 -30.67
CA GLU A 315 -7.43 8.66 -30.06
C GLU A 315 -7.23 7.98 -28.69
N ASP A 316 -8.33 7.65 -28.01
CA ASP A 316 -8.42 6.85 -26.79
C ASP A 316 -9.79 6.17 -26.77
N LEU A 317 -9.85 4.95 -26.21
CA LEU A 317 -11.09 4.21 -26.03
C LEU A 317 -10.98 3.34 -24.78
N LYS A 318 -11.97 3.41 -23.90
CA LYS A 318 -12.04 2.62 -22.68
C LYS A 318 -13.46 2.07 -22.53
N TYR A 319 -13.56 0.82 -22.14
CA TYR A 319 -14.85 0.28 -21.74
C TYR A 319 -15.28 0.89 -20.41
N ALA A 320 -16.50 1.44 -20.34
CA ALA A 320 -17.04 1.99 -19.12
C ALA A 320 -17.95 0.96 -18.41
N PHE A 321 -19.15 0.74 -18.95
CA PHE A 321 -20.12 -0.22 -18.39
C PHE A 321 -21.20 -0.55 -19.41
N SER A 322 -21.86 -1.69 -19.24
CA SER A 322 -22.98 -2.14 -20.11
C SER A 322 -22.57 -2.16 -21.58
N ILE A 323 -23.10 -1.23 -22.39
CA ILE A 323 -22.80 -1.08 -23.81
C ILE A 323 -22.00 0.20 -24.12
N TYR A 324 -21.52 0.90 -23.07
CA TYR A 324 -20.94 2.23 -23.21
C TYR A 324 -19.43 2.23 -23.09
N TYR A 325 -18.81 3.09 -23.91
CA TYR A 325 -17.38 3.35 -23.96
C TYR A 325 -17.12 4.84 -23.84
N ILE A 326 -16.08 5.20 -23.12
CA ILE A 326 -15.51 6.53 -23.16
C ILE A 326 -14.52 6.57 -24.31
N ALA A 327 -14.77 7.45 -25.28
CA ALA A 327 -13.96 7.59 -26.48
C ALA A 327 -13.41 9.00 -26.60
N LYS A 328 -12.20 9.13 -27.18
CA LYS A 328 -11.59 10.42 -27.49
C LYS A 328 -11.51 10.61 -29.01
N LYS A 329 -12.02 11.75 -29.49
CA LYS A 329 -11.99 12.17 -30.87
C LYS A 329 -11.78 13.67 -30.94
N ASP A 330 -10.91 14.12 -31.88
CA ASP A 330 -10.58 15.54 -32.06
C ASP A 330 -10.19 16.21 -30.69
N GLU A 331 -9.34 15.52 -29.92
CA GLU A 331 -8.85 15.91 -28.60
C GLU A 331 -9.93 16.04 -27.50
N LYS A 332 -11.17 15.66 -27.77
CA LYS A 332 -12.29 15.70 -26.82
C LYS A 332 -12.82 14.31 -26.53
N TYR A 333 -13.24 14.14 -25.27
CA TYR A 333 -13.91 12.93 -24.81
C TYR A 333 -15.42 13.04 -24.95
N GLY A 334 -16.05 11.89 -25.22
CA GLY A 334 -17.48 11.67 -25.27
C GLY A 334 -17.80 10.23 -24.91
N ILE A 335 -19.07 9.86 -24.94
CA ILE A 335 -19.51 8.48 -24.71
C ILE A 335 -20.16 7.97 -25.99
N ILE A 336 -19.75 6.78 -26.41
CA ILE A 336 -20.36 6.04 -27.50
C ILE A 336 -20.97 4.73 -26.97
N ASN A 337 -21.94 4.18 -27.72
CA ASN A 337 -22.45 2.85 -27.44
C ASN A 337 -21.72 1.77 -28.28
N SER A 338 -22.05 0.50 -28.07
CA SER A 338 -21.47 -0.64 -28.80
C SER A 338 -21.78 -0.65 -30.31
N GLU A 339 -22.70 0.18 -30.79
CA GLU A 339 -23.01 0.40 -32.19
C GLU A 339 -22.24 1.59 -32.78
N ASN A 340 -21.27 2.10 -32.04
CA ASN A 340 -20.43 3.23 -32.42
C ASN A 340 -21.19 4.56 -32.61
N GLN A 341 -22.33 4.72 -31.91
CA GLN A 341 -23.12 5.95 -31.93
C GLN A 341 -22.77 6.80 -30.72
N ALA A 342 -22.56 8.10 -30.93
CA ALA A 342 -22.37 9.04 -29.83
C ALA A 342 -23.67 9.19 -29.01
N VAL A 343 -23.57 8.99 -27.70
CA VAL A 343 -24.67 9.18 -26.75
C VAL A 343 -24.41 10.36 -25.80
N ILE A 344 -23.14 10.72 -25.61
CA ILE A 344 -22.69 12.01 -25.08
C ILE A 344 -21.67 12.56 -26.05
N GLU A 345 -21.89 13.80 -26.48
CA GLU A 345 -21.07 14.47 -27.49
C GLU A 345 -19.62 14.66 -27.05
N PHE A 346 -18.71 14.76 -28.02
CA PHE A 346 -17.28 14.95 -27.83
C PHE A 346 -16.96 16.42 -27.45
N GLU A 347 -17.21 16.79 -26.21
CA GLU A 347 -16.96 18.18 -25.74
C GLU A 347 -16.12 18.26 -24.49
N TYR A 348 -15.81 17.16 -23.82
CA TYR A 348 -15.11 17.12 -22.53
C TYR A 348 -13.59 17.04 -22.71
N GLN A 349 -12.84 17.70 -21.81
CA GLN A 349 -11.37 17.67 -21.81
C GLN A 349 -10.84 16.37 -21.22
N ASN A 350 -11.58 15.80 -20.25
CA ASN A 350 -11.27 14.52 -19.61
C ASN A 350 -12.57 13.81 -19.24
N MET A 351 -12.52 12.48 -19.21
CA MET A 351 -13.65 11.66 -18.79
C MET A 351 -13.17 10.36 -18.22
N ILE A 352 -13.68 9.98 -17.05
CA ILE A 352 -13.34 8.74 -16.36
C ILE A 352 -14.61 8.05 -15.84
N TYR A 353 -14.63 6.72 -15.89
CA TYR A 353 -15.61 5.92 -15.18
C TYR A 353 -15.06 5.53 -13.81
N VAL A 354 -15.76 5.94 -12.75
CA VAL A 354 -15.44 5.59 -11.36
C VAL A 354 -16.15 4.29 -11.03
N GLU A 355 -15.48 3.17 -11.26
CA GLU A 355 -16.05 1.82 -11.19
C GLU A 355 -16.68 1.51 -9.83
N ASN A 356 -15.97 1.80 -8.73
CA ASN A 356 -16.48 1.59 -7.37
C ASN A 356 -17.66 2.52 -7.00
N GLY A 357 -17.82 3.62 -7.73
CA GLY A 357 -18.88 4.58 -7.54
C GLY A 357 -20.07 4.38 -8.48
N GLY A 358 -19.85 3.71 -9.61
CA GLY A 358 -20.88 3.51 -10.62
C GLY A 358 -21.34 4.81 -11.30
N PHE A 359 -20.40 5.74 -11.56
CA PHE A 359 -20.71 7.02 -12.23
C PHE A 359 -19.54 7.46 -13.15
N ILE A 360 -19.84 8.37 -14.07
CA ILE A 360 -18.82 8.98 -14.91
C ILE A 360 -18.56 10.42 -14.45
N GLN A 361 -17.30 10.75 -14.21
CA GLN A 361 -16.84 12.12 -14.09
C GLN A 361 -16.39 12.61 -15.48
N ALA A 362 -16.86 13.78 -15.87
CA ALA A 362 -16.54 14.41 -17.16
C ALA A 362 -16.14 15.87 -16.91
N ASP A 363 -14.88 16.22 -17.17
CA ASP A 363 -14.36 17.57 -17.00
C ASP A 363 -14.55 18.35 -18.31
N LYS A 364 -15.43 19.33 -18.28
CA LYS A 364 -15.74 20.17 -19.45
C LYS A 364 -14.67 21.27 -19.61
N THR A 365 -14.25 21.83 -18.50
CA THR A 365 -13.17 22.81 -18.37
C THR A 365 -12.41 22.53 -17.06
N ASP A 366 -11.31 23.26 -16.81
CA ASP A 366 -10.56 23.16 -15.55
C ASP A 366 -11.41 23.55 -14.31
N THR A 367 -12.56 24.20 -14.55
CA THR A 367 -13.43 24.73 -13.50
C THR A 367 -14.87 24.19 -13.59
N GLU A 368 -15.15 23.27 -14.49
CA GLU A 368 -16.47 22.68 -14.65
C GLU A 368 -16.40 21.18 -14.90
N THR A 369 -16.84 20.41 -13.93
CA THR A 369 -17.02 18.95 -14.00
C THR A 369 -18.50 18.62 -13.99
N VAL A 370 -18.89 17.65 -14.82
CA VAL A 370 -20.22 17.06 -14.84
C VAL A 370 -20.12 15.62 -14.37
N ILE A 371 -21.02 15.19 -13.50
CA ILE A 371 -21.13 13.78 -13.09
C ILE A 371 -22.41 13.18 -13.67
N PHE A 372 -22.25 12.09 -14.41
CA PHE A 372 -23.33 11.30 -14.99
C PHE A 372 -23.54 10.00 -14.20
N ASP A 373 -24.79 9.65 -13.95
CA ASP A 373 -25.12 8.33 -13.40
C ASP A 373 -25.02 7.21 -14.45
N ASN A 374 -25.28 5.97 -14.06
CA ASN A 374 -25.27 4.81 -14.97
C ASN A 374 -26.37 4.81 -16.04
N ASN A 375 -27.32 5.75 -15.98
CA ASN A 375 -28.30 5.97 -17.04
C ASN A 375 -27.89 7.13 -17.96
N LEU A 376 -26.66 7.63 -17.82
CA LEU A 376 -26.13 8.81 -18.48
C LEU A 376 -26.92 10.10 -18.19
N GLY A 377 -27.66 10.11 -17.08
CA GLY A 377 -28.35 11.31 -16.58
C GLY A 377 -27.33 12.20 -15.86
N GLN A 378 -27.28 13.49 -16.24
CA GLN A 378 -26.47 14.47 -15.53
C GLN A 378 -27.05 14.72 -14.14
N LYS A 379 -26.23 14.60 -13.09
CA LYS A 379 -26.68 14.70 -11.69
C LYS A 379 -26.01 15.83 -10.92
N VAL A 380 -24.72 16.04 -11.13
CA VAL A 380 -23.93 17.01 -10.38
C VAL A 380 -23.10 17.84 -11.35
N VAL A 381 -23.05 19.16 -11.12
CA VAL A 381 -22.20 20.10 -11.85
C VAL A 381 -21.43 20.94 -10.85
N GLY A 382 -20.14 21.10 -11.07
CA GLY A 382 -19.25 21.90 -10.23
C GLY A 382 -17.79 21.50 -10.45
N ILE A 383 -16.92 21.89 -9.53
CA ILE A 383 -15.53 21.45 -9.54
C ILE A 383 -15.41 20.26 -8.59
N VAL A 384 -15.13 19.07 -9.10
CA VAL A 384 -14.83 17.90 -8.29
C VAL A 384 -13.45 18.09 -7.66
N SER A 385 -13.41 18.27 -6.34
CA SER A 385 -12.17 18.51 -5.60
C SER A 385 -11.62 17.25 -4.93
N ASP A 386 -12.47 16.23 -4.69
CA ASP A 386 -12.05 14.95 -4.12
C ASP A 386 -13.09 13.86 -4.42
N ILE A 387 -12.62 12.65 -4.72
CA ILE A 387 -13.42 11.41 -4.76
C ILE A 387 -12.78 10.42 -3.82
N ASN A 388 -13.40 10.23 -2.65
CA ASN A 388 -12.91 9.30 -1.66
C ASN A 388 -13.62 7.96 -1.79
N THR A 389 -12.95 7.00 -2.43
CA THR A 389 -13.50 5.66 -2.68
C THR A 389 -13.59 4.79 -1.42
N GLU A 390 -12.80 5.07 -0.40
CA GLU A 390 -12.82 4.34 0.87
C GLU A 390 -14.02 4.77 1.72
N LYS A 391 -14.29 6.07 1.77
CA LYS A 391 -15.40 6.65 2.54
C LYS A 391 -16.69 6.79 1.73
N GLY A 392 -16.64 6.56 0.42
CA GLY A 392 -17.79 6.57 -0.47
C GLY A 392 -18.41 7.95 -0.68
N TYR A 393 -17.58 9.00 -0.81
CA TYR A 393 -18.10 10.35 -1.08
C TYR A 393 -17.38 11.06 -2.24
N ILE A 394 -18.08 12.04 -2.78
CA ILE A 394 -17.58 12.99 -3.76
C ILE A 394 -17.70 14.38 -3.16
N LYS A 395 -16.61 15.15 -3.16
CA LYS A 395 -16.58 16.56 -2.73
C LYS A 395 -16.56 17.47 -3.94
N VAL A 396 -17.55 18.32 -4.06
CA VAL A 396 -17.74 19.22 -5.21
C VAL A 396 -17.82 20.67 -4.72
N TYR A 397 -17.07 21.56 -5.35
CA TYR A 397 -17.22 22.98 -5.16
C TYR A 397 -18.20 23.54 -6.18
N THR A 398 -19.30 24.09 -5.72
CA THR A 398 -20.36 24.67 -6.53
C THR A 398 -21.06 25.80 -5.77
N ASN A 399 -21.51 26.84 -6.47
CA ASN A 399 -22.18 27.99 -5.86
C ASN A 399 -21.44 28.63 -4.67
N ASN A 400 -20.09 28.72 -4.76
CA ASN A 400 -19.21 29.26 -3.72
C ASN A 400 -19.18 28.48 -2.40
N GLU A 401 -19.59 27.20 -2.40
CA GLU A 401 -19.56 26.31 -1.25
C GLU A 401 -19.12 24.92 -1.63
N TYR A 402 -18.64 24.14 -0.65
CA TYR A 402 -18.39 22.71 -0.82
C TYR A 402 -19.63 21.92 -0.50
N LYS A 403 -20.04 21.05 -1.44
CA LYS A 403 -21.10 20.06 -1.27
C LYS A 403 -20.51 18.67 -1.31
N TYR A 404 -21.14 17.77 -0.59
CA TYR A 404 -20.72 16.37 -0.51
C TYR A 404 -21.85 15.47 -1.02
N TYR A 405 -21.49 14.49 -1.83
CA TYR A 405 -22.41 13.52 -2.39
C TYR A 405 -21.95 12.11 -2.05
N ASN A 406 -22.85 11.19 -1.77
CA ASN A 406 -22.51 9.77 -1.74
C ASN A 406 -22.37 9.24 -3.19
N PHE A 407 -21.96 7.98 -3.35
CA PHE A 407 -21.81 7.37 -4.69
C PHE A 407 -23.14 7.09 -5.40
N LYS A 408 -24.29 7.25 -4.72
CA LYS A 408 -25.62 7.31 -5.38
C LYS A 408 -25.94 8.69 -5.93
N LEU A 409 -25.00 9.63 -5.83
CA LEU A 409 -25.12 11.04 -6.24
C LEU A 409 -26.23 11.80 -5.46
N GLU A 410 -26.50 11.38 -4.23
CA GLU A 410 -27.35 12.08 -3.29
C GLU A 410 -26.53 13.04 -2.44
N GLU A 411 -26.98 14.31 -2.33
CA GLU A 411 -26.32 15.28 -1.45
C GLU A 411 -26.42 14.84 0.02
N LYS A 412 -25.30 14.93 0.74
CA LYS A 412 -25.16 14.55 2.14
C LYS A 412 -24.54 15.67 2.95
N ASN A 413 -24.85 15.70 4.24
CA ASN A 413 -24.14 16.57 5.16
C ASN A 413 -22.69 16.12 5.28
N SER A 414 -21.74 17.05 5.24
CA SER A 414 -20.32 16.76 5.43
C SER A 414 -20.03 16.00 6.72
N ALA A 415 -20.76 16.32 7.80
CA ALA A 415 -20.62 15.63 9.08
C ALA A 415 -20.93 14.13 8.99
N ASP A 416 -21.89 13.71 8.15
CA ASP A 416 -22.27 12.29 7.99
C ASP A 416 -21.25 11.47 7.21
N LEU A 417 -20.47 12.12 6.35
CA LEU A 417 -19.51 11.48 5.44
C LEU A 417 -18.07 11.58 5.93
N LEU A 418 -17.73 12.70 6.60
CA LEU A 418 -16.39 12.94 7.12
C LEU A 418 -16.18 12.34 8.51
N THR A 419 -17.18 11.63 9.03
CA THR A 419 -17.08 11.00 10.33
C THR A 419 -16.06 9.87 10.34
N SER A 420 -14.78 10.20 10.53
CA SER A 420 -13.95 9.32 11.32
C SER A 420 -14.56 9.23 12.73
N SER A 421 -14.47 8.09 13.38
CA SER A 421 -14.90 7.90 14.78
C SER A 421 -13.99 8.64 15.77
N THR A 422 -13.37 9.76 15.37
CA THR A 422 -12.44 10.52 16.17
C THR A 422 -13.18 11.41 17.15
N LEU A 423 -12.72 11.38 18.38
CA LEU A 423 -13.13 12.32 19.40
C LEU A 423 -12.57 13.70 19.07
N LEU A 424 -13.27 14.74 19.47
CA LEU A 424 -12.84 16.11 19.31
C LEU A 424 -12.11 16.58 20.57
N LEU A 425 -10.92 17.13 20.40
CA LEU A 425 -10.18 17.76 21.50
C LEU A 425 -10.98 18.96 22.03
N SER A 426 -11.13 19.03 23.33
CA SER A 426 -11.86 20.10 24.01
C SER A 426 -11.11 20.56 25.25
N LYS A 427 -11.28 21.82 25.61
CA LYS A 427 -10.63 22.43 26.79
C LYS A 427 -11.68 23.06 27.69
N LYS A 428 -11.59 22.75 28.99
CA LYS A 428 -12.45 23.33 30.02
C LYS A 428 -11.65 23.56 31.31
N ASP A 429 -11.84 24.72 31.91
CA ASP A 429 -11.15 25.10 33.18
C ASP A 429 -9.63 24.89 33.16
N GLY A 430 -9.01 25.14 31.99
CA GLY A 430 -7.57 25.01 31.79
C GLY A 430 -7.07 23.59 31.52
N LYS A 431 -7.91 22.58 31.61
CA LYS A 431 -7.58 21.16 31.33
C LYS A 431 -8.18 20.71 30.00
N TYR A 432 -7.52 19.75 29.38
CA TYR A 432 -7.95 19.11 28.14
C TYR A 432 -8.71 17.81 28.40
N GLY A 433 -9.65 17.51 27.55
CA GLY A 433 -10.44 16.29 27.50
C GLY A 433 -10.95 16.08 26.06
N TYR A 434 -11.79 15.09 25.86
CA TYR A 434 -12.33 14.81 24.52
C TYR A 434 -13.85 14.62 24.58
N VAL A 435 -14.50 15.16 23.55
CA VAL A 435 -15.95 15.06 23.38
C VAL A 435 -16.27 14.30 22.10
N ASP A 436 -17.46 13.70 22.05
CA ASP A 436 -18.01 13.19 20.81
C ASP A 436 -18.53 14.35 19.92
N LYS A 437 -19.01 14.03 18.74
CA LYS A 437 -19.54 15.00 17.77
C LYS A 437 -20.81 15.72 18.25
N SER A 438 -21.50 15.16 19.21
CA SER A 438 -22.69 15.74 19.84
C SER A 438 -22.31 16.67 21.01
N GLY A 439 -21.00 16.75 21.34
CA GLY A 439 -20.49 17.54 22.45
C GLY A 439 -20.56 16.85 23.81
N ASN A 440 -20.90 15.53 23.84
CA ASN A 440 -20.87 14.77 25.08
C ASN A 440 -19.43 14.47 25.47
N VAL A 441 -19.10 14.61 26.76
CA VAL A 441 -17.78 14.30 27.27
C VAL A 441 -17.58 12.78 27.24
N VAL A 442 -16.51 12.34 26.55
CA VAL A 442 -16.07 10.95 26.46
C VAL A 442 -14.84 10.74 27.34
N VAL A 443 -13.93 11.72 27.32
CA VAL A 443 -12.73 11.75 28.17
C VAL A 443 -12.80 13.02 29.00
N ASP A 444 -12.77 12.85 30.33
CA ASP A 444 -12.86 13.97 31.26
C ASP A 444 -11.72 14.99 31.09
N TYR A 445 -11.96 16.24 31.49
CA TYR A 445 -11.01 17.35 31.43
C TYR A 445 -9.94 17.24 32.52
N ILE A 446 -9.05 16.27 32.40
CA ILE A 446 -8.04 15.94 33.41
C ILE A 446 -6.60 16.22 32.95
N TYR A 447 -6.38 16.33 31.65
CA TYR A 447 -5.04 16.45 31.07
C TYR A 447 -4.53 17.90 31.10
N GLU A 448 -3.24 18.07 31.33
CA GLU A 448 -2.55 19.37 31.34
C GLU A 448 -2.32 19.86 29.92
N ASP A 449 -2.02 18.93 29.02
CA ASP A 449 -1.86 19.14 27.60
C ASP A 449 -2.36 17.94 26.82
N ALA A 450 -2.76 18.13 25.55
CA ALA A 450 -3.26 17.05 24.72
C ALA A 450 -3.25 17.47 23.24
N THR A 451 -3.19 16.48 22.33
CA THR A 451 -3.25 16.69 20.87
C THR A 451 -4.60 16.28 20.32
N GLU A 452 -4.93 16.73 19.11
CA GLU A 452 -6.03 16.14 18.35
C GLU A 452 -5.75 14.66 18.05
N GLN A 453 -6.80 13.85 17.94
CA GLN A 453 -6.64 12.48 17.47
C GLN A 453 -6.19 12.48 16.01
N ASN A 454 -5.18 11.66 15.72
CA ASN A 454 -4.73 11.44 14.35
C ASN A 454 -5.75 10.62 13.55
N THR A 455 -5.47 10.33 12.27
CA THR A 455 -6.34 9.57 11.38
C THR A 455 -6.65 8.15 11.87
N LEU A 456 -5.82 7.58 12.73
CA LEU A 456 -6.02 6.28 13.37
C LEU A 456 -6.81 6.37 14.68
N GLY A 457 -7.08 7.59 15.16
CA GLY A 457 -7.79 7.86 16.38
C GLY A 457 -6.93 7.82 17.65
N PHE A 458 -5.60 7.92 17.53
CA PHE A 458 -4.71 8.07 18.68
C PHE A 458 -4.40 9.54 18.95
N ALA A 459 -4.26 9.89 20.23
CA ALA A 459 -3.84 11.20 20.67
C ALA A 459 -2.87 11.11 21.84
N ALA A 460 -1.95 12.05 21.92
CA ALA A 460 -1.08 12.20 23.07
C ALA A 460 -1.76 13.02 24.17
N VAL A 461 -1.55 12.64 25.42
CA VAL A 461 -2.14 13.29 26.60
C VAL A 461 -1.08 13.45 27.69
N LYS A 462 -1.07 14.61 28.36
CA LYS A 462 -0.14 14.90 29.47
C LYS A 462 -0.88 14.97 30.81
N LYS A 463 -0.40 14.21 31.78
CA LYS A 463 -0.95 14.20 33.13
C LYS A 463 0.19 14.11 34.14
N ASP A 464 0.12 14.91 35.21
CA ASP A 464 1.13 14.96 36.29
C ASP A 464 2.56 15.20 35.75
N GLY A 465 2.65 16.01 34.65
CA GLY A 465 3.92 16.35 34.04
C GLY A 465 4.48 15.32 33.03
N VAL A 466 3.86 14.14 32.92
CA VAL A 466 4.31 13.05 32.05
C VAL A 466 3.33 12.77 30.92
N TRP A 467 3.84 12.26 29.79
CA TRP A 467 3.07 11.99 28.59
C TRP A 467 2.63 10.53 28.50
N GLY A 468 1.47 10.32 27.88
CA GLY A 468 0.91 9.03 27.48
C GLY A 468 0.08 9.18 26.23
N SER A 469 -0.74 8.18 25.90
CA SER A 469 -1.64 8.24 24.75
C SER A 469 -3.00 7.61 25.04
N ILE A 470 -4.00 8.06 24.29
CA ILE A 470 -5.34 7.46 24.24
C ILE A 470 -5.64 6.95 22.84
N ASN A 471 -6.50 5.96 22.76
CA ASN A 471 -7.01 5.43 21.49
C ASN A 471 -8.29 6.15 21.02
N LYS A 472 -8.86 5.73 19.89
CA LYS A 472 -10.05 6.35 19.27
C LYS A 472 -11.31 6.33 20.14
N THR A 473 -11.39 5.47 21.15
CA THR A 473 -12.53 5.42 22.10
C THR A 473 -12.29 6.29 23.33
N GLY A 474 -11.11 6.91 23.45
CA GLY A 474 -10.70 7.66 24.61
C GLY A 474 -10.11 6.80 25.74
N ALA A 475 -9.97 5.50 25.54
CA ALA A 475 -9.30 4.63 26.50
C ALA A 475 -7.78 4.85 26.43
N ILE A 476 -7.12 4.77 27.58
CA ILE A 476 -5.66 4.89 27.67
C ILE A 476 -5.02 3.74 26.89
N SER A 477 -4.10 4.09 26.01
CA SER A 477 -3.30 3.18 25.21
C SER A 477 -1.87 3.07 25.73
N LEU A 478 -1.31 4.20 26.17
CA LEU A 478 -0.05 4.29 26.90
C LEU A 478 -0.33 5.12 28.15
N GLU A 479 -0.09 4.56 29.33
CA GLU A 479 -0.26 5.29 30.59
C GLU A 479 0.63 6.54 30.62
N PRO A 480 0.13 7.69 31.15
CA PRO A 480 0.93 8.88 31.35
C PRO A 480 1.99 8.66 32.46
N SER A 481 3.08 8.02 32.13
CA SER A 481 4.16 7.63 33.04
C SER A 481 5.54 7.76 32.42
N VAL A 482 5.59 8.11 31.13
CA VAL A 482 6.84 8.20 30.39
C VAL A 482 7.63 9.42 30.84
N ASN A 483 8.75 9.18 31.49
CA ASN A 483 9.68 10.17 31.98
C ASN A 483 11.07 9.91 31.37
N LEU A 484 11.16 9.99 30.05
CA LEU A 484 12.44 9.98 29.34
C LEU A 484 12.88 11.43 29.14
N ASP A 485 14.15 11.73 29.46
CA ASP A 485 14.68 13.08 29.40
C ASP A 485 14.63 13.65 27.97
N ASN A 486 14.07 14.83 27.82
CA ASN A 486 14.14 15.80 26.73
C ASN A 486 13.57 15.41 25.36
N SER A 487 13.50 14.15 24.95
CA SER A 487 12.73 13.77 23.76
C SER A 487 12.33 12.30 23.76
N ILE A 488 11.06 12.04 23.57
CA ILE A 488 10.56 10.70 23.37
C ILE A 488 10.04 10.55 21.95
N TYR A 489 10.36 9.43 21.34
CA TYR A 489 9.91 9.05 20.02
C TYR A 489 9.05 7.80 20.15
N ILE A 490 7.74 7.91 19.88
CA ILE A 490 6.79 6.81 19.96
C ILE A 490 6.32 6.51 18.56
N ASP A 491 6.69 5.34 18.04
CA ASP A 491 6.68 5.00 16.62
C ASP A 491 5.52 4.08 16.18
N PHE A 492 4.45 3.97 16.90
CA PHE A 492 3.36 3.07 16.53
C PHE A 492 2.17 3.76 15.83
N ILE A 493 2.05 5.08 15.99
CA ILE A 493 0.99 5.92 15.39
C ILE A 493 1.55 6.99 14.46
N GLY A 494 2.82 6.91 14.18
CA GLY A 494 3.66 7.91 13.57
C GLY A 494 4.72 8.37 14.56
N THR A 495 5.53 9.31 14.16
CA THR A 495 6.61 9.82 14.99
C THR A 495 6.07 10.88 15.96
N TRP A 496 6.02 10.55 17.24
CA TRP A 496 5.71 11.47 18.31
C TRP A 496 7.00 11.88 19.01
N HIS A 497 7.30 13.16 19.00
CA HIS A 497 8.47 13.71 19.68
C HIS A 497 8.03 14.42 20.95
N LEU A 498 8.58 14.03 22.08
CA LEU A 498 8.47 14.75 23.32
C LEU A 498 9.75 15.56 23.52
N SER A 499 9.64 16.86 23.61
CA SER A 499 10.73 17.78 23.89
C SER A 499 10.36 18.70 25.07
N ASP A 500 11.31 19.52 25.52
CA ASP A 500 11.08 20.55 26.56
C ASP A 500 9.94 21.52 26.19
N ASN A 501 9.60 21.62 24.91
CA ASN A 501 8.54 22.50 24.36
C ASN A 501 7.20 21.77 24.20
N GLY A 502 7.08 20.51 24.58
CA GLY A 502 5.87 19.69 24.47
C GLY A 502 5.93 18.60 23.39
N LEU A 503 4.86 17.82 23.30
CA LEU A 503 4.73 16.75 22.34
C LEU A 503 4.30 17.29 20.97
N TYR A 504 4.99 16.88 19.92
CA TYR A 504 4.62 17.17 18.55
C TYR A 504 4.69 15.93 17.67
N TYR A 505 3.88 15.93 16.62
CA TYR A 505 3.80 14.85 15.64
C TYR A 505 4.58 15.25 14.38
N GLU A 506 5.48 14.39 13.96
CA GLU A 506 6.20 14.54 12.69
C GLU A 506 5.73 13.42 11.72
N LYS A 507 5.25 13.82 10.56
CA LYS A 507 4.78 12.92 9.50
C LYS A 507 5.94 12.44 8.64
#